data_e88659d00dbc5f705e6cb0f493933581
#
_entry.id   e88659d00dbc5f705e6cb0f493933581
#
_cell.length_a   1.000
_cell.length_b   1.000
_cell.length_c   1.000
_cell.angle_alpha   90.00
_cell.angle_beta   90.00
_cell.angle_gamma   90.00
#
_symmetry.space_group_name_H-M   'P 1'
#
loop_
_entity.id
_entity.type
_entity.pdbx_description
1 polymer ?
#
loop_
_entity_poly.entity_id
_entity_poly.type
_entity_poly.pdbx_seq_one_letter_code
_entity_poly.pdbx_strand_id
1 'polypeptide(L)'
;MGMTVVEKILARAAGQASVRVGDVVEPKVDLAMSHENAALVINQFQEVFQSTGIEPKVWDPSRIAIIFDHRVPAESPKTATNHKKIRGFVAANGITKFHDVRGDEGGICHQILPEKDRKSVV
;
A
#
# COMPACT_ATOMS: atom_id res chain seq x y z
N MET A 1 -33.83 -4.80 -3.61
CA MET A 1 -32.95 -3.68 -4.00
C MET A 1 -31.61 -4.25 -4.49
N GLY A 2 -31.06 -3.71 -5.59
CA GLY A 2 -29.77 -4.14 -6.09
C GLY A 2 -28.62 -3.58 -5.23
N MET A 3 -27.47 -4.28 -5.19
CA MET A 3 -26.26 -3.80 -4.56
C MET A 3 -25.64 -2.63 -5.33
N THR A 4 -25.08 -1.67 -4.62
CA THR A 4 -24.20 -0.62 -5.18
C THR A 4 -22.90 -1.22 -5.73
N VAL A 5 -22.14 -0.44 -6.47
CA VAL A 5 -20.83 -0.87 -7.00
C VAL A 5 -19.89 -1.26 -5.86
N VAL A 6 -19.87 -0.48 -4.78
CA VAL A 6 -19.03 -0.75 -3.59
C VAL A 6 -19.43 -2.07 -2.92
N GLU A 7 -20.72 -2.27 -2.68
CA GLU A 7 -21.23 -3.52 -2.09
C GLU A 7 -20.88 -4.75 -2.95
N LYS A 8 -20.99 -4.64 -4.28
CA LYS A 8 -20.59 -5.72 -5.20
C LYS A 8 -19.10 -6.04 -5.13
N ILE A 9 -18.24 -5.02 -5.07
CA ILE A 9 -16.78 -5.19 -4.98
C ILE A 9 -16.42 -5.84 -3.64
N LEU A 10 -16.97 -5.34 -2.54
CA LEU A 10 -16.72 -5.88 -1.19
C LEU A 10 -17.23 -7.31 -1.06
N ALA A 11 -18.45 -7.59 -1.53
CA ALA A 11 -19.02 -8.94 -1.52
C ALA A 11 -18.11 -9.93 -2.27
N ARG A 12 -17.66 -9.57 -3.47
CA ARG A 12 -16.74 -10.40 -4.25
C ARG A 12 -15.41 -10.61 -3.54
N ALA A 13 -14.83 -9.55 -2.98
CA ALA A 13 -13.54 -9.62 -2.30
C ALA A 13 -13.61 -10.43 -0.99
N ALA A 14 -14.77 -10.39 -0.30
CA ALA A 14 -15.03 -11.16 0.91
C ALA A 14 -15.55 -12.59 0.65
N GLY A 15 -15.78 -12.98 -0.62
CA GLY A 15 -16.34 -14.29 -0.97
C GLY A 15 -17.79 -14.46 -0.53
N GLN A 16 -18.55 -13.37 -0.38
CA GLN A 16 -19.94 -13.37 0.05
C GLN A 16 -20.89 -13.12 -1.14
N ALA A 17 -22.10 -13.66 -1.07
CA ALA A 17 -23.12 -13.47 -2.13
C ALA A 17 -23.64 -12.01 -2.15
N SER A 18 -23.71 -11.36 -1.02
CA SER A 18 -24.16 -9.97 -0.88
C SER A 18 -23.58 -9.34 0.39
N VAL A 19 -23.45 -8.02 0.36
CA VAL A 19 -23.03 -7.18 1.49
C VAL A 19 -23.94 -5.96 1.52
N ARG A 20 -24.25 -5.45 2.71
CA ARG A 20 -25.10 -4.28 2.95
C ARG A 20 -24.41 -3.28 3.85
N VAL A 21 -24.89 -2.05 3.84
CA VAL A 21 -24.47 -1.02 4.79
C VAL A 21 -24.68 -1.50 6.22
N GLY A 22 -23.65 -1.43 7.05
CA GLY A 22 -23.62 -1.90 8.44
C GLY A 22 -23.01 -3.29 8.63
N ASP A 23 -22.81 -4.06 7.55
CA ASP A 23 -22.13 -5.35 7.65
C ASP A 23 -20.61 -5.14 7.90
N VAL A 24 -20.03 -6.01 8.72
CA VAL A 24 -18.58 -6.13 8.90
C VAL A 24 -18.09 -7.20 7.95
N VAL A 25 -17.15 -6.85 7.08
CA VAL A 25 -16.60 -7.75 6.07
C VAL A 25 -15.09 -7.82 6.15
N GLU A 26 -14.51 -8.98 5.83
CA GLU A 26 -13.07 -9.22 5.73
C GLU A 26 -12.68 -9.45 4.26
N PRO A 27 -12.54 -8.40 3.47
CA PRO A 27 -12.20 -8.53 2.05
C PRO A 27 -10.75 -8.94 1.88
N LYS A 28 -10.50 -9.84 0.94
CA LYS A 28 -9.15 -10.18 0.51
C LYS A 28 -8.54 -9.02 -0.26
N VAL A 29 -7.41 -8.51 0.23
CA VAL A 29 -6.72 -7.38 -0.39
C VAL A 29 -5.96 -7.83 -1.63
N ASP A 30 -6.21 -7.20 -2.76
CA ASP A 30 -5.49 -7.45 -4.02
C ASP A 30 -4.21 -6.63 -4.12
N LEU A 31 -4.24 -5.37 -3.70
CA LEU A 31 -3.10 -4.46 -3.68
C LEU A 31 -3.20 -3.51 -2.49
N ALA A 32 -2.11 -3.40 -1.73
CA ALA A 32 -1.95 -2.42 -0.66
C ALA A 32 -1.10 -1.25 -1.16
N MET A 33 -1.61 -0.03 -1.06
CA MET A 33 -0.90 1.19 -1.44
C MET A 33 -0.52 2.00 -0.21
N SER A 34 0.67 2.57 -0.23
CA SER A 34 1.11 3.58 0.73
C SER A 34 1.92 4.68 0.02
N HIS A 35 2.03 5.82 0.67
CA HIS A 35 2.89 6.93 0.25
C HIS A 35 3.99 7.16 1.31
N GLU A 36 4.49 8.38 1.50
CA GLU A 36 5.57 8.64 2.47
C GLU A 36 5.23 8.28 3.92
N ASN A 37 3.95 8.11 4.26
CA ASN A 37 3.54 7.59 5.56
C ASN A 37 3.92 6.11 5.76
N ALA A 38 4.37 5.41 4.72
CA ALA A 38 4.92 4.06 4.82
C ALA A 38 6.04 3.96 5.86
N ALA A 39 6.79 5.04 6.12
CA ALA A 39 7.81 5.05 7.19
C ALA A 39 7.23 4.71 8.57
N LEU A 40 6.01 5.17 8.86
CA LEU A 40 5.31 4.89 10.12
C LEU A 40 4.84 3.43 10.17
N VAL A 41 4.24 2.97 9.07
CA VAL A 41 3.77 1.58 8.93
C VAL A 41 4.94 0.60 9.06
N ILE A 42 6.10 0.92 8.45
CA ILE A 42 7.32 0.12 8.55
C ILE A 42 7.80 0.01 10.00
N ASN A 43 7.73 1.10 10.79
CA ASN A 43 8.08 1.03 12.20
C ASN A 43 7.20 0.04 12.95
N GLN A 44 5.88 0.18 12.82
CA GLN A 44 4.92 -0.70 13.49
C GLN A 44 5.09 -2.16 13.04
N PHE A 45 5.29 -2.37 11.75
CA PHE A 45 5.58 -3.69 11.19
C PHE A 45 6.83 -4.32 11.83
N GLN A 46 7.92 -3.56 11.91
CA GLN A 46 9.17 -4.02 12.54
C GLN A 46 8.98 -4.32 14.03
N GLU A 47 8.27 -3.49 14.78
CA GLU A 47 7.98 -3.69 16.20
C GLU A 47 7.20 -5.00 16.45
N VAL A 48 6.19 -5.28 15.64
CA VAL A 48 5.41 -6.52 15.74
C VAL A 48 6.32 -7.74 15.57
N PHE A 49 7.20 -7.74 14.57
CA PHE A 49 8.10 -8.86 14.31
C PHE A 49 9.22 -8.99 15.34
N GLN A 50 9.73 -7.87 15.90
CA GLN A 50 10.72 -7.91 16.97
C GLN A 50 10.24 -8.69 18.20
N SER A 51 8.96 -8.58 18.54
CA SER A 51 8.37 -9.30 19.66
C SER A 51 8.27 -10.81 19.43
N THR A 52 8.29 -11.26 18.18
CA THR A 52 8.12 -12.67 17.80
C THR A 52 9.43 -13.39 17.53
N GLY A 53 10.55 -12.67 17.38
CA GLY A 53 11.85 -13.24 16.99
C GLY A 53 11.90 -13.74 15.54
N ILE A 54 10.88 -13.42 14.74
CA ILE A 54 10.79 -13.76 13.31
C ILE A 54 11.36 -12.59 12.49
N GLU A 55 12.08 -12.89 11.41
CA GLU A 55 12.57 -11.86 10.49
C GLU A 55 11.39 -11.12 9.83
N PRO A 56 11.36 -9.79 9.91
CA PRO A 56 10.27 -8.99 9.33
C PRO A 56 10.30 -9.07 7.80
N LYS A 57 9.33 -9.77 7.24
CA LYS A 57 9.18 -9.95 5.79
C LYS A 57 7.75 -9.71 5.38
N VAL A 58 7.55 -8.98 4.28
CA VAL A 58 6.22 -8.77 3.73
C VAL A 58 5.66 -10.05 3.13
N TRP A 59 4.36 -10.23 3.26
CA TRP A 59 3.67 -11.44 2.79
C TRP A 59 3.80 -11.64 1.27
N ASP A 60 3.55 -10.61 0.49
CA ASP A 60 3.65 -10.65 -0.97
C ASP A 60 4.08 -9.28 -1.51
N PRO A 61 5.36 -9.10 -1.87
CA PRO A 61 5.86 -7.83 -2.35
C PRO A 61 5.22 -7.37 -3.67
N SER A 62 4.66 -8.28 -4.46
CA SER A 62 3.98 -7.95 -5.72
C SER A 62 2.63 -7.24 -5.50
N ARG A 63 2.09 -7.35 -4.29
CA ARG A 63 0.81 -6.76 -3.87
C ARG A 63 0.98 -5.51 -3.01
N ILE A 64 2.18 -4.94 -2.98
CA ILE A 64 2.47 -3.70 -2.28
C ILE A 64 2.96 -2.66 -3.28
N ALA A 65 2.34 -1.48 -3.26
CA ALA A 65 2.77 -0.32 -4.02
C ALA A 65 3.12 0.82 -3.07
N ILE A 66 4.25 1.46 -3.30
CA ILE A 66 4.66 2.66 -2.56
C ILE A 66 4.94 3.77 -3.55
N ILE A 67 4.36 4.95 -3.30
CA ILE A 67 4.45 6.10 -4.21
C ILE A 67 4.83 7.33 -3.41
N PHE A 68 5.86 8.04 -3.85
CA PHE A 68 6.26 9.31 -3.28
C PHE A 68 5.61 10.46 -4.03
N ASP A 69 4.62 11.11 -3.41
CA ASP A 69 3.87 12.21 -4.02
C ASP A 69 3.40 13.30 -3.06
N HIS A 70 3.38 13.06 -1.75
CA HIS A 70 2.87 14.02 -0.76
C HIS A 70 3.95 14.95 -0.21
N ARG A 71 5.19 14.48 -0.13
CA ARG A 71 6.33 15.20 0.47
C ARG A 71 7.55 15.15 -0.43
N VAL A 72 7.37 15.60 -1.65
CA VAL A 72 8.40 15.62 -2.67
C VAL A 72 8.46 17.00 -3.33
N PRO A 73 9.63 17.63 -3.32
CA PRO A 73 10.88 17.21 -2.67
C PRO A 73 10.77 17.15 -1.15
N ALA A 74 11.71 16.45 -0.48
CA ALA A 74 11.72 16.38 0.98
C ALA A 74 11.92 17.78 1.59
N GLU A 75 10.94 18.22 2.36
CA GLU A 75 10.91 19.58 2.96
C GLU A 75 11.74 19.68 4.25
N SER A 76 12.21 18.55 4.78
CA SER A 76 12.95 18.49 6.05
C SER A 76 13.94 17.33 6.09
N PRO A 77 14.98 17.38 6.96
CA PRO A 77 15.88 16.24 7.21
C PRO A 77 15.14 14.99 7.68
N LYS A 78 14.06 15.16 8.46
CA LYS A 78 13.20 14.06 8.91
C LYS A 78 12.53 13.34 7.74
N THR A 79 11.96 14.10 6.81
CA THR A 79 11.33 13.55 5.60
C THR A 79 12.37 12.85 4.73
N ALA A 80 13.55 13.42 4.52
CA ALA A 80 14.62 12.78 3.77
C ALA A 80 15.07 11.46 4.41
N THR A 81 15.14 11.40 5.75
CA THR A 81 15.45 10.18 6.49
C THR A 81 14.36 9.12 6.30
N ASN A 82 13.09 9.52 6.35
CA ASN A 82 11.97 8.62 6.08
C ASN A 82 12.01 8.07 4.65
N HIS A 83 12.30 8.91 3.65
CA HIS A 83 12.47 8.46 2.27
C HIS A 83 13.60 7.41 2.15
N LYS A 84 14.75 7.65 2.81
CA LYS A 84 15.87 6.69 2.84
C LYS A 84 15.42 5.36 3.47
N LYS A 85 14.69 5.41 4.58
CA LYS A 85 14.17 4.23 5.27
C LYS A 85 13.21 3.43 4.37
N ILE A 86 12.27 4.10 3.71
CA ILE A 86 11.31 3.45 2.81
C ILE A 86 12.04 2.79 1.63
N ARG A 87 13.02 3.47 1.01
CA ARG A 87 13.83 2.88 -0.07
C ARG A 87 14.58 1.62 0.39
N GLY A 88 15.13 1.64 1.61
CA GLY A 88 15.77 0.46 2.20
C GLY A 88 14.80 -0.70 2.40
N PHE A 89 13.61 -0.41 2.90
CA PHE A 89 12.55 -1.41 3.09
C PHE A 89 12.07 -2.00 1.76
N VAL A 90 11.85 -1.16 0.74
CA VAL A 90 11.48 -1.59 -0.62
C VAL A 90 12.52 -2.55 -1.19
N ALA A 91 13.80 -2.19 -1.10
CA ALA A 91 14.89 -3.03 -1.59
C ALA A 91 15.00 -4.35 -0.83
N ALA A 92 14.93 -4.31 0.50
CA ALA A 92 15.06 -5.49 1.36
C ALA A 92 13.91 -6.50 1.16
N ASN A 93 12.71 -6.03 0.80
CA ASN A 93 11.54 -6.87 0.59
C ASN A 93 11.26 -7.20 -0.89
N GLY A 94 12.03 -6.66 -1.83
CA GLY A 94 11.83 -6.92 -3.25
C GLY A 94 10.53 -6.32 -3.82
N ILE A 95 10.07 -5.18 -3.27
CA ILE A 95 8.87 -4.49 -3.77
C ILE A 95 9.21 -3.84 -5.10
N THR A 96 8.52 -4.23 -6.17
CA THR A 96 8.76 -3.73 -7.53
C THR A 96 7.86 -2.55 -7.90
N LYS A 97 6.70 -2.42 -7.27
CA LYS A 97 5.77 -1.30 -7.50
C LYS A 97 6.16 -0.10 -6.61
N PHE A 98 7.32 0.46 -6.89
CA PHE A 98 7.83 1.63 -6.17
C PHE A 98 8.04 2.81 -7.13
N HIS A 99 7.25 3.85 -6.94
CA HIS A 99 7.26 5.06 -7.74
C HIS A 99 7.98 6.17 -6.96
N ASP A 100 9.30 6.24 -7.17
CA ASP A 100 10.16 7.27 -6.57
C ASP A 100 10.19 8.51 -7.47
N VAL A 101 10.41 9.67 -6.87
CA VAL A 101 10.65 10.95 -7.59
C VAL A 101 11.97 11.00 -8.34
N ARG A 102 12.87 10.05 -8.12
CA ARG A 102 14.19 9.97 -8.77
C ARG A 102 14.16 9.36 -10.17
N GLY A 103 13.01 8.93 -10.64
CA GLY A 103 12.82 8.32 -11.94
C GLY A 103 11.71 8.99 -12.73
N ASP A 104 11.47 8.49 -13.90
CA ASP A 104 10.42 8.90 -14.83
C ASP A 104 9.05 8.28 -14.48
N GLU A 105 8.98 7.53 -13.40
CA GLU A 105 7.75 6.86 -12.96
C GLU A 105 7.02 7.57 -11.82
N GLY A 106 7.48 8.77 -11.45
CA GLY A 106 6.83 9.60 -10.44
C GLY A 106 5.46 10.08 -10.88
N GLY A 107 4.62 10.44 -9.92
CA GLY A 107 3.29 11.00 -10.17
C GLY A 107 2.37 10.87 -8.96
N ILE A 108 1.12 11.28 -9.12
CA ILE A 108 0.12 11.28 -8.05
C ILE A 108 -0.36 9.85 -7.81
N CYS A 109 -0.32 9.37 -6.55
CA CYS A 109 -0.65 7.99 -6.19
C CYS A 109 -2.05 7.57 -6.62
N HIS A 110 -3.02 8.46 -6.53
CA HIS A 110 -4.41 8.20 -6.94
C HIS A 110 -4.61 8.13 -8.46
N GLN A 111 -3.61 8.49 -9.26
CA GLN A 111 -3.64 8.41 -10.72
C GLN A 111 -2.76 7.27 -11.24
N ILE A 112 -1.56 7.12 -10.72
CA ILE A 112 -0.59 6.10 -11.20
C ILE A 112 -1.16 4.69 -11.12
N LEU A 113 -1.74 4.29 -9.98
CA LEU A 113 -2.24 2.93 -9.81
C LEU A 113 -3.46 2.61 -10.66
N PRO A 114 -4.50 3.49 -10.77
CA PRO A 114 -5.62 3.24 -11.67
C PRO A 114 -5.22 3.17 -13.15
N GLU A 115 -4.19 3.88 -13.56
CA GLU A 115 -3.72 3.88 -14.94
C GLU A 115 -2.84 2.67 -15.27
N LYS A 116 -1.88 2.34 -14.42
CA LYS A 116 -0.91 1.27 -14.65
C LYS A 116 -1.43 -0.11 -14.26
N ASP A 117 -2.25 -0.19 -13.22
CA ASP A 117 -2.83 -1.44 -12.74
C ASP A 117 -4.36 -1.35 -12.68
N ARG A 118 -5.00 -1.42 -13.85
CA ARG A 118 -6.46 -1.36 -14.00
C ARG A 118 -7.24 -2.44 -13.22
N LYS A 119 -6.55 -3.41 -12.64
CA LYS A 119 -7.14 -4.47 -11.79
C LYS A 119 -7.17 -4.11 -10.32
N SER A 120 -6.46 -3.07 -9.93
CA SER A 120 -6.27 -2.66 -8.55
C SER A 120 -7.03 -1.36 -8.31
N VAL A 121 -8.32 -1.47 -8.12
CA VAL A 121 -9.06 -0.39 -7.48
C VAL A 121 -8.92 -0.60 -5.96
N VAL A 122 -8.32 0.36 -5.35
CA VAL A 122 -8.17 0.49 -3.90
C VAL A 122 -9.48 0.30 -3.17
#